data_001955c272a9e54065166942b9cec4ad
#
_entry.id   001955c272a9e54065166942b9cec4ad
#
_cell.length_a   1.000
_cell.length_b   1.000
_cell.length_c   1.000
_cell.angle_alpha   90.00
_cell.angle_beta   90.00
_cell.angle_gamma   90.00
#
_symmetry.space_group_name_H-M   'P 1'
#
loop_
_entity.id
_entity.type
_entity.pdbx_description
1 polymer ?
#
loop_
_entity_poly.entity_id
_entity_poly.type
_entity_poly.pdbx_seq_one_letter_code
_entity_poly.pdbx_strand_id
1 'polypeptide(L)'
;MVLMIGDKSAAYITRSSRFEDRSQAPLTLLCDGSAMSGGPAGARLLVVDDEPSVREALERALSLEGYRVELAADGAEALRAVDAEAPDAVVLDVLMPNVDGLAVCRRLRAGGSRVPVLMLTARDAVGDRVAGLDAGADDYLVKPFALEELLARIRALLRRADDGGGGVLRFSDLQLDPATREVRRGLRAIDLTRTEFHLLEIFLRNPRQVLTRSLIFDRVWGYDFGPTSNSLDVYVGYLRRKTEAGGEPRLIQTVRGVGYALREL
;
A
#
# COMPACT_ATOMS: atom_id res chain seq x y z
N MET A 1 5.18 5.03 -18.83
CA MET A 1 6.25 6.01 -18.51
C MET A 1 6.84 5.54 -17.18
N VAL A 2 8.09 5.15 -17.13
CA VAL A 2 8.72 4.65 -15.90
C VAL A 2 9.47 5.80 -15.25
N LEU A 3 9.03 6.24 -14.07
CA LEU A 3 9.77 7.16 -13.23
C LEU A 3 10.63 6.30 -12.29
N MET A 4 11.94 6.31 -12.49
CA MET A 4 12.88 5.63 -11.60
C MET A 4 13.42 6.64 -10.60
N ILE A 5 13.04 6.53 -9.35
CA ILE A 5 13.60 7.34 -8.26
C ILE A 5 14.64 6.46 -7.57
N GLY A 6 15.92 6.74 -7.83
CA GLY A 6 17.07 6.03 -7.26
C GLY A 6 17.55 6.64 -5.95
N ASP A 7 18.49 5.96 -5.30
CA ASP A 7 19.16 6.40 -4.09
C ASP A 7 20.02 7.66 -4.39
N LYS A 8 19.78 8.71 -3.62
CA LYS A 8 20.56 9.97 -3.44
C LYS A 8 21.07 10.77 -4.65
N SER A 9 20.74 10.55 -5.93
CA SER A 9 21.29 11.43 -6.98
C SER A 9 20.57 11.58 -8.31
N ALA A 10 19.49 10.87 -8.65
CA ALA A 10 18.83 11.13 -9.93
C ALA A 10 17.40 10.58 -10.03
N ALA A 11 16.46 11.45 -10.26
CA ALA A 11 15.17 11.08 -10.82
C ALA A 11 15.30 11.02 -12.35
N TYR A 12 15.24 9.82 -12.94
CA TYR A 12 15.27 9.65 -14.39
C TYR A 12 13.91 9.23 -14.92
N ILE A 13 13.42 9.96 -15.92
CA ILE A 13 12.25 9.55 -16.71
C ILE A 13 12.77 8.82 -17.93
N THR A 14 12.66 7.49 -17.96
CA THR A 14 12.98 6.69 -19.13
C THR A 14 11.71 6.23 -19.82
N ARG A 15 11.58 6.48 -21.13
CA ARG A 15 10.59 5.83 -21.99
C ARG A 15 11.11 4.41 -22.25
N SER A 16 10.41 3.38 -21.79
CA SER A 16 10.66 2.02 -22.21
C SER A 16 10.30 1.84 -23.68
N SER A 17 11.29 1.81 -24.55
CA SER A 17 11.15 1.42 -25.96
C SER A 17 11.20 -0.11 -26.06
N ARG A 18 10.06 -0.77 -25.92
CA ARG A 18 9.86 -2.14 -26.43
C ARG A 18 8.44 -2.25 -26.95
N PHE A 19 8.25 -1.76 -28.14
CA PHE A 19 7.27 -2.24 -29.14
C PHE A 19 7.61 -1.48 -30.43
N GLU A 20 8.53 -2.05 -31.20
CA GLU A 20 8.68 -1.73 -32.59
C GLU A 20 7.80 -2.67 -33.41
N ASP A 21 7.11 -2.04 -34.35
CA ASP A 21 6.63 -2.52 -35.62
C ASP A 21 5.38 -3.41 -35.67
N ARG A 22 4.25 -2.75 -36.02
CA ARG A 22 3.34 -3.23 -37.08
C ARG A 22 2.50 -2.09 -37.66
N SER A 23 2.88 -1.74 -38.92
CA SER A 23 2.07 -1.25 -40.06
C SER A 23 0.75 -0.50 -39.82
N GLN A 24 0.79 0.73 -40.26
CA GLN A 24 -0.23 1.65 -40.80
C GLN A 24 -1.65 1.07 -41.01
N ALA A 25 -2.59 1.61 -40.25
CA ALA A 25 -3.97 1.84 -40.64
C ALA A 25 -4.54 3.04 -39.88
N PRO A 26 -5.35 3.92 -40.48
CA PRO A 26 -5.86 5.11 -39.82
C PRO A 26 -6.94 4.74 -38.82
N LEU A 27 -6.69 5.00 -37.55
CA LEU A 27 -7.67 4.82 -36.46
C LEU A 27 -8.56 6.07 -36.40
N THR A 28 -9.77 5.88 -36.87
CA THR A 28 -10.93 6.72 -36.54
C THR A 28 -11.10 6.74 -35.02
N LEU A 29 -11.04 7.94 -34.43
CA LEU A 29 -11.33 8.15 -33.00
C LEU A 29 -12.77 7.76 -32.71
N LEU A 30 -12.99 6.60 -32.13
CA LEU A 30 -14.13 6.33 -31.28
C LEU A 30 -13.68 6.53 -29.84
N CYS A 31 -14.05 7.68 -29.27
CA CYS A 31 -13.96 7.92 -27.84
C CYS A 31 -14.94 7.01 -27.13
N ASP A 32 -14.55 5.78 -26.86
CA ASP A 32 -15.24 4.95 -25.87
C ASP A 32 -14.64 5.30 -24.51
N GLY A 33 -15.44 5.98 -23.70
CA GLY A 33 -15.10 6.45 -22.36
C GLY A 33 -15.03 5.30 -21.34
N SER A 34 -14.09 4.38 -21.52
CA SER A 34 -13.61 3.54 -20.43
C SER A 34 -12.59 4.34 -19.64
N ALA A 35 -13.07 5.19 -18.73
CA ALA A 35 -12.28 5.77 -17.68
C ALA A 35 -11.60 4.63 -16.90
N MET A 36 -10.31 4.43 -17.13
CA MET A 36 -9.43 3.75 -16.17
C MET A 36 -9.65 4.47 -14.86
N SER A 37 -10.35 3.83 -13.91
CA SER A 37 -10.75 4.44 -12.65
C SER A 37 -9.50 4.84 -11.86
N GLY A 38 -9.10 6.10 -12.05
CA GLY A 38 -8.17 6.80 -11.16
C GLY A 38 -8.77 6.78 -9.74
N GLY A 39 -7.92 6.90 -8.73
CA GLY A 39 -8.37 7.15 -7.36
C GLY A 39 -9.32 8.35 -7.33
N PRO A 40 -9.96 8.66 -6.18
CA PRO A 40 -10.90 9.76 -6.08
C PRO A 40 -10.24 11.04 -6.56
N ALA A 41 -10.72 11.57 -7.69
CA ALA A 41 -10.17 12.78 -8.29
C ALA A 41 -10.19 13.92 -7.26
N GLY A 42 -9.04 14.58 -7.08
CA GLY A 42 -8.87 15.67 -6.12
C GLY A 42 -8.52 15.22 -4.69
N ALA A 43 -8.24 13.94 -4.44
CA ALA A 43 -7.71 13.51 -3.15
C ALA A 43 -6.42 14.25 -2.81
N ARG A 44 -6.28 14.66 -1.55
CA ARG A 44 -5.14 15.41 -1.05
C ARG A 44 -4.06 14.47 -0.53
N LEU A 45 -2.88 14.56 -1.12
CA LEU A 45 -1.71 13.78 -0.74
C LEU A 45 -0.65 14.68 -0.11
N LEU A 46 -0.08 14.26 1.01
CA LEU A 46 1.12 14.87 1.56
C LEU A 46 2.33 14.02 1.18
N VAL A 47 3.28 14.61 0.44
CA VAL A 47 4.54 13.98 0.05
C VAL A 47 5.66 14.53 0.91
N VAL A 48 6.35 13.65 1.62
CA VAL A 48 7.40 13.97 2.58
C VAL A 48 8.68 13.27 2.19
N ASP A 49 9.69 14.03 1.81
CA ASP A 49 11.02 13.54 1.43
C ASP A 49 12.03 14.71 1.62
N ASP A 50 13.23 14.47 2.11
CA ASP A 50 14.21 15.54 2.33
C ASP A 50 14.84 16.05 1.04
N GLU A 51 14.79 15.24 -0.04
CA GLU A 51 15.37 15.60 -1.33
C GLU A 51 14.40 16.41 -2.20
N PRO A 52 14.72 17.68 -2.54
CA PRO A 52 13.84 18.55 -3.33
C PRO A 52 13.48 17.97 -4.72
N SER A 53 14.45 17.34 -5.38
CA SER A 53 14.26 16.74 -6.71
C SER A 53 13.25 15.61 -6.72
N VAL A 54 13.22 14.80 -5.64
CA VAL A 54 12.27 13.72 -5.45
C VAL A 54 10.87 14.28 -5.20
N ARG A 55 10.76 15.27 -4.28
CA ARG A 55 9.47 15.95 -4.02
C ARG A 55 8.85 16.53 -5.25
N GLU A 56 9.62 17.31 -6.05
CA GLU A 56 9.14 17.92 -7.28
C GLU A 56 8.75 16.89 -8.35
N ALA A 57 9.48 15.78 -8.45
CA ALA A 57 9.16 14.71 -9.40
C ALA A 57 7.86 14.01 -9.02
N LEU A 58 7.68 13.72 -7.74
CA LEU A 58 6.45 13.09 -7.20
C LEU A 58 5.26 14.05 -7.33
N GLU A 59 5.42 15.33 -6.99
CA GLU A 59 4.38 16.35 -7.14
C GLU A 59 3.87 16.40 -8.57
N ARG A 60 4.78 16.54 -9.55
CA ARG A 60 4.40 16.58 -10.97
C ARG A 60 3.68 15.30 -11.41
N ALA A 61 4.22 14.13 -11.04
CA ALA A 61 3.64 12.87 -11.44
C ALA A 61 2.25 12.65 -10.84
N LEU A 62 2.07 12.93 -9.56
CA LEU A 62 0.80 12.76 -8.86
C LEU A 62 -0.24 13.80 -9.26
N SER A 63 0.18 15.04 -9.51
CA SER A 63 -0.72 16.09 -10.01
C SER A 63 -1.26 15.79 -11.41
N LEU A 64 -0.45 15.16 -12.29
CA LEU A 64 -0.91 14.69 -13.60
C LEU A 64 -1.98 13.59 -13.49
N GLU A 65 -1.97 12.82 -12.42
CA GLU A 65 -2.98 11.80 -12.10
C GLU A 65 -4.22 12.37 -11.39
N GLY A 66 -4.28 13.70 -11.20
CA GLY A 66 -5.43 14.43 -10.66
C GLY A 66 -5.45 14.53 -9.13
N TYR A 67 -4.36 14.22 -8.44
CA TYR A 67 -4.23 14.43 -6.99
C TYR A 67 -3.86 15.89 -6.66
N ARG A 68 -4.31 16.37 -5.51
CA ARG A 68 -3.80 17.62 -4.91
C ARG A 68 -2.63 17.27 -4.02
N VAL A 69 -1.44 17.77 -4.36
CA VAL A 69 -0.21 17.40 -3.65
C VAL A 69 0.27 18.57 -2.80
N GLU A 70 0.53 18.29 -1.53
CA GLU A 70 1.23 19.15 -0.61
C GLU A 70 2.60 18.53 -0.33
N LEU A 71 3.63 19.35 -0.16
CA LEU A 71 5.00 18.93 0.06
C LEU A 71 5.46 19.28 1.46
N ALA A 72 6.24 18.39 2.07
CA ALA A 72 6.97 18.64 3.30
C ALA A 72 8.42 18.19 3.15
N ALA A 73 9.37 18.98 3.63
CA ALA A 73 10.79 18.73 3.49
C ALA A 73 11.39 17.91 4.64
N ASP A 74 10.67 17.77 5.74
CA ASP A 74 11.07 16.99 6.90
C ASP A 74 9.88 16.50 7.74
N GLY A 75 10.17 15.64 8.71
CA GLY A 75 9.12 15.06 9.55
C GLY A 75 8.41 16.07 10.47
N ALA A 76 9.05 17.18 10.83
CA ALA A 76 8.40 18.21 11.65
C ALA A 76 7.40 19.03 10.82
N GLU A 77 7.74 19.33 9.58
CA GLU A 77 6.83 19.97 8.63
C GLU A 77 5.65 19.06 8.32
N ALA A 78 5.90 17.77 8.08
CA ALA A 78 4.87 16.77 7.85
C ALA A 78 3.84 16.70 8.99
N LEU A 79 4.29 16.67 10.24
CA LEU A 79 3.40 16.66 11.40
C LEU A 79 2.55 17.93 11.49
N ARG A 80 3.14 19.11 11.25
CA ARG A 80 2.39 20.39 11.22
C ARG A 80 1.35 20.40 10.10
N ALA A 81 1.69 19.89 8.91
CA ALA A 81 0.77 19.81 7.78
C ALA A 81 -0.45 18.93 8.09
N VAL A 82 -0.22 17.75 8.70
CA VAL A 82 -1.30 16.83 9.10
C VAL A 82 -2.18 17.43 10.20
N ASP A 83 -1.58 18.15 11.15
CA ASP A 83 -2.31 18.79 12.26
C ASP A 83 -3.15 19.97 11.76
N ALA A 84 -2.67 20.71 10.75
CA ALA A 84 -3.39 21.85 10.17
C ALA A 84 -4.59 21.39 9.35
N GLU A 85 -4.40 20.39 8.50
CA GLU A 85 -5.47 19.80 7.69
C GLU A 85 -5.07 18.37 7.30
N ALA A 86 -5.82 17.37 7.79
CA ALA A 86 -5.50 15.98 7.54
C ALA A 86 -5.58 15.63 6.03
N PRO A 87 -4.50 15.11 5.42
CA PRO A 87 -4.54 14.63 4.04
C PRO A 87 -5.30 13.31 3.94
N ASP A 88 -5.72 12.95 2.71
CA ASP A 88 -6.32 11.64 2.44
C ASP A 88 -5.31 10.50 2.52
N ALA A 89 -4.02 10.77 2.20
CA ALA A 89 -2.90 9.86 2.45
C ALA A 89 -1.57 10.61 2.52
N VAL A 90 -0.57 9.97 3.17
CA VAL A 90 0.80 10.47 3.28
C VAL A 90 1.74 9.51 2.53
N VAL A 91 2.58 10.05 1.67
CA VAL A 91 3.73 9.36 1.06
C VAL A 91 4.97 9.85 1.79
N LEU A 92 5.64 8.97 2.52
CA LEU A 92 6.62 9.34 3.55
C LEU A 92 7.95 8.61 3.35
N ASP A 93 9.01 9.35 3.10
CA ASP A 93 10.35 8.74 3.12
C ASP A 93 10.76 8.31 4.54
N VAL A 94 11.41 7.15 4.61
CA VAL A 94 11.91 6.62 5.90
C VAL A 94 13.15 7.38 6.35
N LEU A 95 14.09 7.65 5.43
CA LEU A 95 15.42 8.15 5.74
C LEU A 95 15.50 9.66 5.58
N MET A 96 15.00 10.39 6.57
CA MET A 96 15.08 11.85 6.60
C MET A 96 15.91 12.33 7.80
N PRO A 97 16.62 13.48 7.70
CA PRO A 97 17.33 14.07 8.83
C PRO A 97 16.38 14.55 9.92
N ASN A 98 16.87 14.64 11.16
CA ASN A 98 16.21 15.13 12.37
C ASN A 98 15.04 14.26 12.85
N VAL A 99 13.93 14.21 12.13
CA VAL A 99 12.76 13.36 12.44
C VAL A 99 12.55 12.41 11.29
N ASP A 100 12.94 11.14 11.48
CA ASP A 100 12.78 10.09 10.49
C ASP A 100 11.30 9.73 10.25
N GLY A 101 11.01 9.10 9.10
CA GLY A 101 9.65 8.73 8.74
C GLY A 101 9.00 7.75 9.73
N LEU A 102 9.78 6.88 10.36
CA LEU A 102 9.26 5.96 11.38
C LEU A 102 8.78 6.72 12.62
N ALA A 103 9.52 7.75 13.04
CA ALA A 103 9.13 8.61 14.15
C ALA A 103 7.88 9.43 13.83
N VAL A 104 7.76 9.95 12.59
CA VAL A 104 6.55 10.62 12.10
C VAL A 104 5.36 9.67 12.21
N CYS A 105 5.46 8.46 11.65
CA CYS A 105 4.38 7.49 11.66
C CYS A 105 3.94 7.13 13.08
N ARG A 106 4.91 6.81 13.98
CA ARG A 106 4.61 6.54 15.39
C ARG A 106 3.88 7.69 16.10
N ARG A 107 4.28 8.94 15.84
CA ARG A 107 3.62 10.12 16.43
C ARG A 107 2.20 10.30 15.92
N LEU A 108 1.97 10.10 14.60
CA LEU A 108 0.63 10.13 14.02
C LEU A 108 -0.28 9.09 14.68
N ARG A 109 0.20 7.85 14.84
CA ARG A 109 -0.59 6.77 15.47
C ARG A 109 -0.81 7.01 16.95
N ALA A 110 0.19 7.49 17.70
CA ALA A 110 0.04 7.87 19.11
C ALA A 110 -0.95 9.03 19.31
N GLY A 111 -1.04 9.96 18.34
CA GLY A 111 -2.05 11.02 18.30
C GLY A 111 -3.43 10.56 17.84
N GLY A 112 -3.65 9.25 17.59
CA GLY A 112 -4.92 8.69 17.14
C GLY A 112 -5.23 8.92 15.66
N SER A 113 -4.30 9.47 14.87
CA SER A 113 -4.48 9.67 13.44
C SER A 113 -4.59 8.33 12.71
N ARG A 114 -5.62 8.20 11.87
CA ARG A 114 -5.86 7.05 10.98
C ARG A 114 -5.56 7.37 9.51
N VAL A 115 -4.91 8.49 9.24
CA VAL A 115 -4.49 8.85 7.88
C VAL A 115 -3.63 7.72 7.32
N PRO A 116 -3.94 7.19 6.12
CA PRO A 116 -3.15 6.17 5.48
C PRO A 116 -1.72 6.65 5.20
N VAL A 117 -0.72 5.83 5.51
CA VAL A 117 0.70 6.13 5.32
C VAL A 117 1.33 5.09 4.41
N LEU A 118 1.86 5.54 3.26
CA LEU A 118 2.74 4.77 2.39
C LEU A 118 4.19 5.16 2.68
N MET A 119 4.98 4.23 3.19
CA MET A 119 6.41 4.47 3.40
C MET A 119 7.24 4.19 2.15
N LEU A 120 8.13 5.12 1.82
CA LEU A 120 9.19 4.91 0.84
C LEU A 120 10.47 4.48 1.57
N THR A 121 11.10 3.39 1.15
CA THR A 121 12.27 2.82 1.85
C THR A 121 13.37 2.41 0.87
N ALA A 122 14.63 2.45 1.31
CA ALA A 122 15.76 1.96 0.51
C ALA A 122 15.80 0.43 0.46
N ARG A 123 16.42 -0.13 -0.59
CA ARG A 123 16.41 -1.55 -0.94
C ARG A 123 17.05 -2.48 0.11
N ASP A 124 17.97 -2.00 0.92
CA ASP A 124 18.80 -2.83 1.80
C ASP A 124 18.21 -3.07 3.20
N ALA A 125 17.06 -2.52 3.47
CA ALA A 125 16.45 -2.51 4.79
C ALA A 125 15.28 -3.49 4.89
N VAL A 126 15.55 -4.81 4.91
CA VAL A 126 14.54 -5.79 5.39
C VAL A 126 14.11 -5.40 6.80
N GLY A 127 15.05 -4.88 7.61
CA GLY A 127 14.79 -4.31 8.93
C GLY A 127 13.86 -3.09 8.89
N ASP A 128 14.04 -2.18 7.93
CA ASP A 128 13.24 -0.94 7.85
C ASP A 128 11.80 -1.20 7.39
N ARG A 129 11.58 -2.22 6.54
CA ARG A 129 10.23 -2.65 6.17
C ARG A 129 9.45 -3.19 7.37
N VAL A 130 10.14 -4.00 8.18
CA VAL A 130 9.61 -4.52 9.44
C VAL A 130 9.34 -3.37 10.40
N ALA A 131 10.31 -2.48 10.60
CA ALA A 131 10.18 -1.32 11.47
C ALA A 131 9.07 -0.35 11.01
N GLY A 132 8.89 -0.17 9.68
CA GLY A 132 7.85 0.69 9.11
C GLY A 132 6.44 0.20 9.42
N LEU A 133 6.17 -1.08 9.18
CA LEU A 133 4.87 -1.67 9.50
C LEU A 133 4.65 -1.77 11.02
N ASP A 134 5.70 -2.01 11.82
CA ASP A 134 5.64 -1.95 13.28
C ASP A 134 5.41 -0.53 13.81
N ALA A 135 5.85 0.51 13.07
CA ALA A 135 5.54 1.90 13.36
C ALA A 135 4.07 2.28 13.01
N GLY A 136 3.32 1.39 12.39
CA GLY A 136 1.92 1.60 12.03
C GLY A 136 1.69 2.14 10.62
N ALA A 137 2.66 2.02 9.70
CA ALA A 137 2.45 2.31 8.28
C ALA A 137 1.43 1.34 7.67
N ASP A 138 0.63 1.82 6.73
CA ASP A 138 -0.39 1.00 6.07
C ASP A 138 0.18 0.22 4.88
N ASP A 139 1.18 0.77 4.18
CA ASP A 139 1.89 0.11 3.09
C ASP A 139 3.33 0.64 2.99
N TYR A 140 4.16 -0.04 2.21
CA TYR A 140 5.53 0.37 1.92
C TYR A 140 5.89 0.14 0.45
N LEU A 141 6.84 0.94 -0.05
CA LEU A 141 7.36 0.86 -1.40
C LEU A 141 8.88 1.01 -1.38
N VAL A 142 9.58 0.07 -2.03
CA VAL A 142 11.05 0.04 -2.02
C VAL A 142 11.61 0.86 -3.17
N LYS A 143 12.49 1.81 -2.88
CA LYS A 143 13.27 2.56 -3.88
C LYS A 143 14.37 1.66 -4.49
N PRO A 144 14.58 1.65 -5.84
CA PRO A 144 13.83 2.39 -6.85
C PRO A 144 12.53 1.68 -7.21
N PHE A 145 11.48 2.44 -7.54
CA PHE A 145 10.16 1.93 -7.88
C PHE A 145 9.63 2.48 -9.20
N ALA A 146 8.68 1.76 -9.79
CA ALA A 146 7.92 2.25 -10.94
C ALA A 146 6.78 3.18 -10.50
N LEU A 147 6.48 4.20 -11.29
CA LEU A 147 5.36 5.12 -11.01
C LEU A 147 4.03 4.36 -10.90
N GLU A 148 3.82 3.38 -11.76
CA GLU A 148 2.62 2.55 -11.80
C GLU A 148 2.42 1.79 -10.47
N GLU A 149 3.51 1.32 -9.84
CA GLU A 149 3.46 0.68 -8.52
C GLU A 149 3.09 1.68 -7.42
N LEU A 150 3.72 2.86 -7.42
CA LEU A 150 3.37 3.94 -6.47
C LEU A 150 1.88 4.29 -6.57
N LEU A 151 1.39 4.53 -7.79
CA LEU A 151 -0.01 4.88 -8.05
C LEU A 151 -0.98 3.77 -7.63
N ALA A 152 -0.64 2.50 -7.88
CA ALA A 152 -1.46 1.36 -7.45
C ALA A 152 -1.58 1.31 -5.93
N ARG A 153 -0.48 1.51 -5.20
CA ARG A 153 -0.47 1.53 -3.74
C ARG A 153 -1.25 2.71 -3.17
N ILE A 154 -1.08 3.92 -3.73
CA ILE A 154 -1.86 5.11 -3.34
C ILE A 154 -3.36 4.84 -3.56
N ARG A 155 -3.77 4.32 -4.73
CA ARG A 155 -5.18 3.98 -4.98
C ARG A 155 -5.73 2.96 -3.98
N ALA A 156 -4.94 1.94 -3.64
CA ALA A 156 -5.33 0.95 -2.63
C ALA A 156 -5.54 1.59 -1.25
N LEU A 157 -4.68 2.53 -0.87
CA LEU A 157 -4.80 3.27 0.39
C LEU A 157 -5.98 4.24 0.41
N LEU A 158 -6.29 4.87 -0.71
CA LEU A 158 -7.42 5.82 -0.83
C LEU A 158 -8.77 5.12 -1.01
N ARG A 159 -8.78 3.86 -1.44
CA ARG A 159 -10.02 3.10 -1.62
C ARG A 159 -10.78 3.07 -0.29
N ARG A 160 -11.92 3.75 -0.23
CA ARG A 160 -12.84 3.63 0.92
C ARG A 160 -13.24 2.16 1.04
N ALA A 161 -13.39 1.67 2.25
CA ALA A 161 -14.05 0.39 2.43
C ALA A 161 -15.41 0.54 1.71
N ASP A 162 -15.58 -0.18 0.60
CA ASP A 162 -16.92 -0.30 0.04
C ASP A 162 -17.80 -0.75 1.20
N ASP A 163 -18.92 -0.07 1.40
CA ASP A 163 -20.01 -0.50 2.27
C ASP A 163 -20.61 -1.81 1.72
N GLY A 164 -19.74 -2.78 1.49
CA GLY A 164 -20.12 -4.13 1.14
C GLY A 164 -20.88 -4.70 2.33
N GLY A 165 -22.23 -4.64 2.25
CA GLY A 165 -23.16 -5.19 3.22
C GLY A 165 -23.02 -6.69 3.43
N GLY A 166 -21.86 -7.10 3.90
CA GLY A 166 -21.53 -8.44 4.33
C GLY A 166 -21.33 -8.42 5.83
N GLY A 167 -22.14 -9.21 6.54
CA GLY A 167 -21.98 -9.36 8.00
C GLY A 167 -20.57 -9.83 8.38
N VAL A 168 -20.32 -9.99 9.67
CA VAL A 168 -19.05 -10.42 10.23
C VAL A 168 -18.55 -11.71 9.55
N LEU A 169 -17.37 -11.63 8.93
CA LEU A 169 -16.69 -12.76 8.30
C LEU A 169 -16.04 -13.63 9.40
N ARG A 170 -16.17 -14.95 9.26
CA ARG A 170 -15.70 -15.89 10.30
C ARG A 170 -15.04 -17.11 9.68
N PHE A 171 -13.93 -17.53 10.27
CA PHE A 171 -13.30 -18.80 9.99
C PHE A 171 -12.60 -19.33 11.26
N SER A 172 -13.00 -20.51 11.74
CA SER A 172 -12.58 -21.02 13.05
C SER A 172 -12.88 -19.97 14.15
N ASP A 173 -11.90 -19.58 14.92
CA ASP A 173 -11.99 -18.56 15.98
C ASP A 173 -11.62 -17.13 15.51
N LEU A 174 -11.31 -16.97 14.21
CA LEU A 174 -10.97 -15.67 13.61
C LEU A 174 -12.23 -14.99 13.07
N GLN A 175 -12.40 -13.72 13.42
CA GLN A 175 -13.56 -12.89 13.04
C GLN A 175 -13.07 -11.54 12.52
N LEU A 176 -13.72 -11.02 11.47
CA LEU A 176 -13.48 -9.71 10.91
C LEU A 176 -14.84 -9.07 10.59
N ASP A 177 -15.07 -7.89 11.13
CA ASP A 177 -16.24 -7.07 10.81
C ASP A 177 -15.83 -5.98 9.80
N PRO A 178 -16.31 -6.04 8.54
CA PRO A 178 -15.98 -5.02 7.54
C PRO A 178 -16.54 -3.63 7.89
N ALA A 179 -17.67 -3.56 8.58
CA ALA A 179 -18.34 -2.29 8.89
C ALA A 179 -17.61 -1.50 9.99
N THR A 180 -17.24 -2.19 11.08
CA THR A 180 -16.51 -1.57 12.20
C THR A 180 -14.99 -1.62 12.03
N ARG A 181 -14.49 -2.43 11.09
CA ARG A 181 -13.09 -2.78 10.89
C ARG A 181 -12.45 -3.48 12.11
N GLU A 182 -13.27 -4.07 12.97
CA GLU A 182 -12.79 -4.86 14.09
C GLU A 182 -12.35 -6.25 13.64
N VAL A 183 -11.21 -6.70 14.18
CA VAL A 183 -10.70 -8.05 13.98
C VAL A 183 -10.46 -8.70 15.34
N ARG A 184 -10.87 -9.94 15.48
CA ARG A 184 -10.70 -10.71 16.72
C ARG A 184 -10.25 -12.13 16.43
N ARG A 185 -9.45 -12.68 17.32
CA ARG A 185 -9.15 -14.11 17.41
C ARG A 185 -9.63 -14.63 18.77
N GLY A 186 -10.71 -15.41 18.78
CA GLY A 186 -11.42 -15.71 20.02
C GLY A 186 -11.88 -14.42 20.71
N LEU A 187 -11.37 -14.18 21.93
CA LEU A 187 -11.67 -12.94 22.69
C LEU A 187 -10.64 -11.82 22.47
N ARG A 188 -9.51 -12.13 21.84
CA ARG A 188 -8.41 -11.18 21.64
C ARG A 188 -8.68 -10.28 20.45
N ALA A 189 -8.69 -8.96 20.65
CA ALA A 189 -8.69 -7.98 19.57
C ALA A 189 -7.33 -7.97 18.85
N ILE A 190 -7.35 -7.75 17.54
CA ILE A 190 -6.16 -7.67 16.69
C ILE A 190 -6.19 -6.35 15.94
N ASP A 191 -5.16 -5.54 16.14
CA ASP A 191 -4.98 -4.29 15.38
C ASP A 191 -4.27 -4.58 14.06
N LEU A 192 -4.96 -4.29 12.97
CA LEU A 192 -4.44 -4.44 11.62
C LEU A 192 -4.32 -3.08 10.93
N THR A 193 -3.25 -2.93 10.15
CA THR A 193 -3.14 -1.83 9.20
C THR A 193 -4.17 -2.00 8.07
N ARG A 194 -4.34 -0.98 7.25
CA ARG A 194 -5.33 -1.00 6.16
C ARG A 194 -5.08 -2.15 5.18
N THR A 195 -3.84 -2.34 4.76
CA THR A 195 -3.46 -3.41 3.82
C THR A 195 -3.59 -4.80 4.44
N GLU A 196 -3.16 -4.97 5.69
CA GLU A 196 -3.34 -6.23 6.43
C GLU A 196 -4.83 -6.61 6.57
N PHE A 197 -5.67 -5.62 6.87
CA PHE A 197 -7.12 -5.81 6.98
C PHE A 197 -7.72 -6.30 5.66
N HIS A 198 -7.43 -5.63 4.54
CA HIS A 198 -7.93 -6.05 3.23
C HIS A 198 -7.41 -7.43 2.82
N LEU A 199 -6.15 -7.73 3.10
CA LEU A 199 -5.58 -9.05 2.83
C LEU A 199 -6.29 -10.14 3.64
N LEU A 200 -6.55 -9.91 4.93
CA LEU A 200 -7.29 -10.84 5.78
C LEU A 200 -8.74 -11.00 5.33
N GLU A 201 -9.39 -9.91 4.94
CA GLU A 201 -10.75 -9.93 4.40
C GLU A 201 -10.86 -10.82 3.16
N ILE A 202 -9.91 -10.72 2.23
CA ILE A 202 -9.88 -11.57 1.03
C ILE A 202 -9.77 -13.05 1.42
N PHE A 203 -8.94 -13.40 2.37
CA PHE A 203 -8.83 -14.76 2.87
C PHE A 203 -10.14 -15.25 3.50
N LEU A 204 -10.78 -14.44 4.33
CA LEU A 204 -12.02 -14.78 4.99
C LEU A 204 -13.23 -14.88 4.05
N ARG A 205 -13.20 -14.16 2.94
CA ARG A 205 -14.22 -14.29 1.87
C ARG A 205 -14.01 -15.53 0.99
N ASN A 206 -12.83 -16.16 1.05
CA ASN A 206 -12.48 -17.33 0.24
C ASN A 206 -11.87 -18.45 1.13
N PRO A 207 -12.60 -18.92 2.17
CA PRO A 207 -12.07 -19.91 3.08
C PRO A 207 -11.81 -21.24 2.35
N ARG A 208 -10.71 -21.91 2.70
CA ARG A 208 -10.24 -23.17 2.13
C ARG A 208 -9.83 -23.14 0.65
N GLN A 209 -10.01 -22.02 -0.03
CA GLN A 209 -9.55 -21.85 -1.41
C GLN A 209 -8.08 -21.43 -1.46
N VAL A 210 -7.37 -21.93 -2.46
CA VAL A 210 -6.00 -21.47 -2.74
C VAL A 210 -6.08 -20.23 -3.59
N LEU A 211 -5.60 -19.11 -3.05
CA LEU A 211 -5.50 -17.84 -3.76
C LEU A 211 -4.09 -17.71 -4.34
N THR A 212 -3.98 -17.51 -5.65
CA THR A 212 -2.69 -17.27 -6.30
C THR A 212 -2.12 -15.92 -5.91
N ARG A 213 -0.80 -15.76 -6.02
CA ARG A 213 -0.14 -14.47 -5.75
C ARG A 213 -0.71 -13.34 -6.60
N SER A 214 -0.85 -13.57 -7.92
CA SER A 214 -1.43 -12.59 -8.85
C SER A 214 -2.83 -12.17 -8.45
N LEU A 215 -3.69 -13.13 -8.09
CA LEU A 215 -5.06 -12.82 -7.65
C LEU A 215 -5.06 -11.96 -6.37
N ILE A 216 -4.18 -12.26 -5.42
CA ILE A 216 -4.08 -11.48 -4.19
C ILE A 216 -3.57 -10.06 -4.50
N PHE A 217 -2.53 -9.92 -5.34
CA PHE A 217 -2.03 -8.62 -5.76
C PHE A 217 -3.12 -7.78 -6.43
N ASP A 218 -3.83 -8.36 -7.39
CA ASP A 218 -4.94 -7.70 -8.08
C ASP A 218 -6.04 -7.24 -7.11
N ARG A 219 -6.46 -8.12 -6.20
CA ARG A 219 -7.53 -7.81 -5.24
C ARG A 219 -7.14 -6.76 -4.20
N VAL A 220 -5.91 -6.82 -3.67
CA VAL A 220 -5.44 -5.91 -2.61
C VAL A 220 -5.01 -4.57 -3.20
N TRP A 221 -4.23 -4.56 -4.29
CA TRP A 221 -3.63 -3.35 -4.84
C TRP A 221 -4.17 -2.94 -6.21
N GLY A 222 -4.94 -3.81 -6.89
CA GLY A 222 -5.38 -3.56 -8.26
C GLY A 222 -4.23 -3.59 -9.28
N TYR A 223 -3.12 -4.24 -8.93
CA TYR A 223 -1.92 -4.31 -9.76
C TYR A 223 -1.08 -5.55 -9.38
N ASP A 224 -0.62 -6.31 -10.38
CA ASP A 224 0.28 -7.44 -10.16
C ASP A 224 1.74 -6.96 -10.20
N PHE A 225 2.40 -6.96 -9.07
CA PHE A 225 3.81 -6.56 -8.93
C PHE A 225 4.81 -7.56 -9.49
N GLY A 226 4.33 -8.64 -10.09
CA GLY A 226 5.13 -9.68 -10.70
C GLY A 226 5.73 -10.69 -9.70
N PRO A 227 6.36 -11.75 -10.23
CA PRO A 227 6.81 -12.88 -9.43
C PRO A 227 8.00 -12.58 -8.52
N THR A 228 8.75 -11.52 -8.79
CA THR A 228 9.93 -11.12 -8.00
C THR A 228 9.57 -10.28 -6.77
N SER A 229 8.34 -9.78 -6.67
CA SER A 229 7.88 -9.02 -5.51
C SER A 229 7.73 -9.93 -4.30
N ASN A 230 8.35 -9.57 -3.19
CA ASN A 230 8.21 -10.25 -1.90
C ASN A 230 7.22 -9.54 -0.95
N SER A 231 6.54 -8.49 -1.42
CA SER A 231 5.62 -7.70 -0.58
C SER A 231 4.56 -8.57 0.06
N LEU A 232 3.96 -9.48 -0.70
CA LEU A 232 2.92 -10.38 -0.19
C LEU A 232 3.43 -11.29 0.94
N ASP A 233 4.65 -11.80 0.82
CA ASP A 233 5.26 -12.68 1.84
C ASP A 233 5.45 -11.92 3.17
N VAL A 234 5.83 -10.65 3.09
CA VAL A 234 5.97 -9.76 4.24
C VAL A 234 4.61 -9.57 4.92
N TYR A 235 3.56 -9.19 4.18
CA TYR A 235 2.21 -9.01 4.76
C TYR A 235 1.64 -10.29 5.34
N VAL A 236 1.80 -11.42 4.68
CA VAL A 236 1.39 -12.73 5.23
C VAL A 236 2.17 -13.04 6.51
N GLY A 237 3.45 -12.72 6.56
CA GLY A 237 4.27 -12.83 7.78
C GLY A 237 3.69 -12.02 8.93
N TYR A 238 3.32 -10.76 8.68
CA TYR A 238 2.69 -9.89 9.68
C TYR A 238 1.32 -10.40 10.14
N LEU A 239 0.46 -10.80 9.21
CA LEU A 239 -0.83 -11.37 9.57
C LEU A 239 -0.67 -12.61 10.45
N ARG A 240 0.27 -13.51 10.11
CA ARG A 240 0.56 -14.68 10.95
C ARG A 240 1.02 -14.28 12.35
N ARG A 241 2.00 -13.38 12.44
CA ARG A 241 2.50 -12.87 13.73
C ARG A 241 1.37 -12.30 14.59
N LYS A 242 0.48 -11.48 14.00
CA LYS A 242 -0.65 -10.87 14.74
C LYS A 242 -1.77 -11.86 15.07
N THR A 243 -2.08 -12.76 14.16
CA THR A 243 -3.15 -13.76 14.38
C THR A 243 -2.71 -14.92 15.26
N GLU A 244 -1.43 -15.21 15.39
CA GLU A 244 -0.85 -16.30 16.16
C GLU A 244 -0.21 -15.82 17.50
N ALA A 245 -0.35 -14.52 17.85
CA ALA A 245 0.35 -13.90 18.98
C ALA A 245 -0.03 -14.46 20.36
N GLY A 246 -1.19 -15.09 20.49
CA GLY A 246 -1.64 -15.78 21.72
C GLY A 246 -1.33 -17.29 21.73
N GLY A 247 -0.54 -17.77 20.76
CA GLY A 247 -0.24 -19.21 20.62
C GLY A 247 -1.30 -19.97 19.82
N GLU A 248 -2.18 -19.25 19.13
CA GLU A 248 -3.24 -19.86 18.33
C GLU A 248 -2.66 -20.60 17.09
N PRO A 249 -3.32 -21.66 16.62
CA PRO A 249 -2.84 -22.43 15.48
C PRO A 249 -2.88 -21.61 14.19
N ARG A 250 -1.92 -21.89 13.30
CA ARG A 250 -1.80 -21.22 12.01
C ARG A 250 -2.98 -21.52 11.10
N LEU A 251 -3.69 -20.49 10.66
CA LEU A 251 -4.78 -20.60 9.69
C LEU A 251 -4.36 -20.20 8.26
N ILE A 252 -3.45 -19.24 8.11
CA ILE A 252 -2.98 -18.83 6.78
C ILE A 252 -1.83 -19.74 6.36
N GLN A 253 -2.11 -20.68 5.45
CA GLN A 253 -1.17 -21.69 4.97
C GLN A 253 -0.49 -21.26 3.66
N THR A 254 0.80 -21.60 3.50
CA THR A 254 1.50 -21.44 2.23
C THR A 254 1.27 -22.63 1.33
N VAL A 255 0.83 -22.41 0.10
CA VAL A 255 0.78 -23.41 -0.95
C VAL A 255 1.97 -23.16 -1.88
N ARG A 256 3.02 -23.98 -1.71
CA ARG A 256 4.30 -23.76 -2.38
C ARG A 256 4.13 -23.64 -3.90
N GLY A 257 4.78 -22.62 -4.48
CA GLY A 257 4.73 -22.35 -5.92
C GLY A 257 3.41 -21.79 -6.45
N VAL A 258 2.36 -21.64 -5.60
CA VAL A 258 1.03 -21.17 -6.00
C VAL A 258 0.63 -19.88 -5.28
N GLY A 259 0.58 -19.90 -3.95
CA GLY A 259 0.09 -18.77 -3.17
C GLY A 259 -0.26 -19.15 -1.73
N TYR A 260 -1.42 -18.74 -1.26
CA TYR A 260 -1.85 -18.91 0.13
C TYR A 260 -3.30 -19.37 0.24
N ALA A 261 -3.64 -20.00 1.35
CA ALA A 261 -5.00 -20.41 1.67
C ALA A 261 -5.30 -20.24 3.16
N LEU A 262 -6.52 -19.83 3.49
CA LEU A 262 -7.02 -19.81 4.86
C LEU A 262 -7.67 -21.18 5.15
N ARG A 263 -7.02 -22.01 5.95
CA ARG A 263 -7.49 -23.36 6.30
C ARG A 263 -6.83 -23.87 7.58
N GLU A 264 -7.53 -24.73 8.29
CA GLU A 264 -6.96 -25.56 9.35
C GLU A 264 -6.11 -26.68 8.75
N LEU A 265 -5.08 -27.12 9.47
CA LEU A 265 -4.24 -28.28 9.09
C LEU A 265 -4.90 -29.57 9.57
#